data_2539a0d66665a41fcb02e06e066f1651
#
_entry.id   2539a0d66665a41fcb02e06e066f1651
#
_cell.length_a   1.000
_cell.length_b   1.000
_cell.length_c   1.000
_cell.angle_alpha   90.00
_cell.angle_beta   90.00
_cell.angle_gamma   90.00
#
_symmetry.space_group_name_H-M   'P 1'
#
loop_
_entity.id
_entity.type
_entity.pdbx_description
1 polymer ?
#
loop_
_entity_poly.entity_id
_entity_poly.type
_entity_poly.pdbx_seq_one_letter_code
_entity_poly.pdbx_strand_id
1 'polypeptide(L)'
;MKGTCSPTSTSSGRSSTPAPPPAFDFQPLGRVVFGSGSLARLGEVARELGGTRVLLVTDPGLEAAGHPQRAVAAIEEAGLEAFVFDGVKENPTEREVAAGVVFARTHRVDLIAAVGGGSSMDCAKGVNFLLTNGGRMADYKGHGKATKPMLPSVGVPTTSGTGSEAQSYALITDERSHLKMACGDKQAAFRVSILDPEVTLSQPKLVSAVTGIDAVAHAVESFVCARRNPLSQTYSHAAFRQLEPNFERVMSHPTDLAARSAMLLGAHFAGMAIEAAMLGVCHSCANPLTAHYGVTHGVAVGVMLPHVVRFNAAAVGDLYADLAGSAGALADRVTAMLSAAGLPRTLKECGVSESILPLLAEEANQQWTARFNPREVSEADILGLYRAAW
;
A
#
# COMPACT_ATOMS: atom_id res chain seq x y z
N MET A 1 19.13 26.61 70.54
CA MET A 1 18.38 25.77 69.56
C MET A 1 18.78 26.21 68.17
N LYS A 2 19.58 25.41 67.47
CA LYS A 2 20.07 25.73 66.15
C LYS A 2 19.17 24.97 65.16
N GLY A 3 18.37 25.71 64.36
CA GLY A 3 17.56 25.18 63.31
C GLY A 3 18.41 24.92 62.02
N THR A 4 18.49 23.71 61.60
CA THR A 4 19.15 23.31 60.34
C THR A 4 18.15 23.47 59.17
N CYS A 5 18.48 24.37 58.26
CA CYS A 5 17.77 24.55 57.02
C CYS A 5 18.30 23.52 56.01
N SER A 6 17.41 22.65 55.51
CA SER A 6 17.71 21.70 54.43
C SER A 6 17.60 22.41 53.06
N PRO A 7 18.51 22.16 52.10
CA PRO A 7 18.39 22.76 50.79
C PRO A 7 17.33 22.04 49.95
N THR A 8 16.39 22.79 49.40
CA THR A 8 15.43 22.36 48.40
C THR A 8 16.16 22.04 47.10
N SER A 9 16.07 20.79 46.67
CA SER A 9 16.54 20.34 45.34
C SER A 9 15.67 20.93 44.24
N THR A 10 16.21 21.91 43.53
CA THR A 10 15.62 22.37 42.26
C THR A 10 15.88 21.36 41.20
N SER A 11 14.84 20.61 40.76
CA SER A 11 14.87 19.79 39.58
C SER A 11 14.98 20.70 38.36
N SER A 12 16.16 20.79 37.76
CA SER A 12 16.36 21.41 36.45
C SER A 12 15.69 20.54 35.39
N GLY A 13 14.47 20.87 35.02
CA GLY A 13 13.81 20.34 33.82
C GLY A 13 14.66 20.75 32.61
N ARG A 14 15.38 19.78 32.04
CA ARG A 14 16.02 19.97 30.74
C ARG A 14 14.91 20.09 29.69
N SER A 15 14.63 21.29 29.25
CA SER A 15 13.93 21.56 28.02
C SER A 15 14.85 21.08 26.86
N SER A 16 14.71 19.82 26.46
CA SER A 16 15.37 19.34 25.27
C SER A 16 14.62 19.91 24.05
N THR A 17 15.21 20.91 23.43
CA THR A 17 14.75 21.35 22.10
C THR A 17 14.72 20.13 21.19
N PRO A 18 13.60 19.82 20.52
CA PRO A 18 13.53 18.68 19.60
C PRO A 18 14.63 18.81 18.55
N ALA A 19 15.28 17.69 18.23
CA ALA A 19 16.25 17.67 17.15
C ALA A 19 15.58 18.12 15.84
N PRO A 20 16.28 18.87 14.97
CA PRO A 20 15.73 19.28 13.69
C PRO A 20 15.36 18.02 12.86
N PRO A 21 14.30 18.10 12.05
CA PRO A 21 13.93 16.99 11.18
C PRO A 21 15.06 16.66 10.21
N PRO A 22 15.19 15.39 9.76
CA PRO A 22 16.17 15.01 8.75
C PRO A 22 15.91 15.76 7.44
N ALA A 23 16.97 16.04 6.68
CA ALA A 23 16.84 16.60 5.34
C ALA A 23 16.13 15.59 4.42
N PHE A 24 15.22 16.07 3.58
CA PHE A 24 14.48 15.25 2.62
C PHE A 24 14.23 16.03 1.33
N ASP A 25 14.05 15.31 0.23
CA ASP A 25 13.61 15.82 -1.07
C ASP A 25 12.31 15.06 -1.45
N PHE A 26 11.24 15.80 -1.66
CA PHE A 26 9.94 15.24 -1.98
C PHE A 26 9.26 16.00 -3.11
N GLN A 27 8.78 15.25 -4.09
CA GLN A 27 7.97 15.75 -5.17
C GLN A 27 6.65 14.96 -5.24
N PRO A 28 5.46 15.61 -5.16
CA PRO A 28 4.19 14.94 -5.41
C PRO A 28 4.18 14.29 -6.79
N LEU A 29 3.74 13.05 -6.89
CA LEU A 29 3.82 12.28 -8.14
C LEU A 29 2.67 12.56 -9.11
N GLY A 30 1.47 12.88 -8.62
CA GLY A 30 0.30 13.03 -9.46
C GLY A 30 -0.78 13.96 -8.87
N ARG A 31 -1.76 14.29 -9.72
CA ARG A 31 -2.99 14.98 -9.34
C ARG A 31 -3.98 13.97 -8.75
N VAL A 32 -4.72 14.39 -7.73
CA VAL A 32 -5.82 13.61 -7.15
C VAL A 32 -7.16 14.24 -7.53
N VAL A 33 -8.09 13.40 -8.01
CA VAL A 33 -9.50 13.74 -8.24
C VAL A 33 -10.31 12.85 -7.30
N PHE A 34 -10.93 13.44 -6.28
CA PHE A 34 -11.68 12.71 -5.27
C PHE A 34 -13.15 13.11 -5.27
N GLY A 35 -14.04 12.14 -5.15
CA GLY A 35 -15.48 12.34 -4.94
C GLY A 35 -16.33 11.25 -5.56
N SER A 36 -17.57 11.13 -5.05
CA SER A 36 -18.58 10.21 -5.60
C SER A 36 -18.86 10.50 -7.05
N GLY A 37 -18.90 9.46 -7.89
CA GLY A 37 -19.13 9.56 -9.33
C GLY A 37 -17.93 10.09 -10.12
N SER A 38 -16.77 10.30 -9.49
CA SER A 38 -15.61 10.88 -10.18
C SER A 38 -15.01 9.95 -11.26
N LEU A 39 -15.34 8.67 -11.29
CA LEU A 39 -15.00 7.76 -12.40
C LEU A 39 -15.47 8.32 -13.76
N ALA A 40 -16.63 9.00 -13.79
CA ALA A 40 -17.16 9.63 -15.01
C ALA A 40 -16.21 10.69 -15.62
N ARG A 41 -15.24 11.20 -14.84
CA ARG A 41 -14.26 12.17 -15.33
C ARG A 41 -13.06 11.51 -16.03
N LEU A 42 -13.01 10.17 -16.09
CA LEU A 42 -11.86 9.46 -16.66
C LEU A 42 -11.56 9.89 -18.10
N GLY A 43 -12.57 10.03 -18.94
CA GLY A 43 -12.39 10.47 -20.33
C GLY A 43 -11.92 11.93 -20.43
N GLU A 44 -12.48 12.84 -19.62
CA GLU A 44 -12.02 14.23 -19.53
C GLU A 44 -10.54 14.29 -19.17
N VAL A 45 -10.16 13.57 -18.10
CA VAL A 45 -8.78 13.50 -17.61
C VAL A 45 -7.83 12.87 -18.64
N ALA A 46 -8.25 11.80 -19.31
CA ALA A 46 -7.43 11.17 -20.35
C ALA A 46 -7.19 12.14 -21.52
N ARG A 47 -8.19 12.91 -21.94
CA ARG A 47 -8.07 13.94 -22.97
C ARG A 47 -7.16 15.10 -22.52
N GLU A 48 -7.28 15.57 -21.28
CA GLU A 48 -6.36 16.60 -20.71
C GLU A 48 -4.90 16.14 -20.76
N LEU A 49 -4.64 14.84 -20.59
CA LEU A 49 -3.31 14.24 -20.67
C LEU A 49 -2.84 14.00 -22.11
N GLY A 50 -3.65 14.32 -23.12
CA GLY A 50 -3.31 14.17 -24.53
C GLY A 50 -3.58 12.79 -25.10
N GLY A 51 -4.30 11.92 -24.38
CA GLY A 51 -4.67 10.59 -24.85
C GLY A 51 -5.71 10.64 -25.98
N THR A 52 -5.58 9.72 -26.91
CA THR A 52 -6.57 9.47 -27.99
C THR A 52 -6.99 8.01 -28.02
N ARG A 53 -6.08 7.10 -27.70
CA ARG A 53 -6.22 5.65 -27.72
C ARG A 53 -5.87 5.06 -26.35
N VAL A 54 -6.89 4.87 -25.53
CA VAL A 54 -6.73 4.54 -24.11
C VAL A 54 -6.72 3.01 -23.91
N LEU A 55 -5.63 2.46 -23.35
CA LEU A 55 -5.62 1.13 -22.79
C LEU A 55 -6.30 1.15 -21.43
N LEU A 56 -7.42 0.45 -21.28
CA LEU A 56 -8.06 0.23 -19.99
C LEU A 56 -7.60 -1.12 -19.41
N VAL A 57 -6.75 -1.08 -18.38
CA VAL A 57 -6.26 -2.29 -17.68
C VAL A 57 -7.17 -2.56 -16.50
N THR A 58 -7.73 -3.78 -16.46
CA THR A 58 -8.68 -4.22 -15.43
C THR A 58 -8.55 -5.72 -15.18
N ASP A 59 -9.37 -6.27 -14.29
CA ASP A 59 -9.46 -7.69 -14.01
C ASP A 59 -10.90 -8.22 -14.21
N PRO A 60 -11.06 -9.53 -14.51
CA PRO A 60 -12.38 -10.11 -14.79
C PRO A 60 -13.37 -10.01 -13.61
N GLY A 61 -12.85 -9.89 -12.37
CA GLY A 61 -13.69 -9.80 -11.17
C GLY A 61 -14.53 -8.50 -11.10
N LEU A 62 -14.14 -7.49 -11.87
CA LEU A 62 -14.83 -6.20 -11.91
C LEU A 62 -15.92 -6.10 -12.98
N GLU A 63 -16.00 -7.04 -13.91
CA GLU A 63 -17.02 -7.03 -14.98
C GLU A 63 -18.44 -7.05 -14.40
N ALA A 64 -18.69 -7.95 -13.44
CA ALA A 64 -20.00 -8.07 -12.79
C ALA A 64 -20.39 -6.80 -12.00
N ALA A 65 -19.39 -6.02 -11.55
CA ALA A 65 -19.61 -4.75 -10.87
C ALA A 65 -19.89 -3.59 -11.86
N GLY A 66 -19.68 -3.78 -13.16
CA GLY A 66 -19.92 -2.78 -14.19
C GLY A 66 -18.90 -1.63 -14.24
N HIS A 67 -17.80 -1.72 -13.49
CA HIS A 67 -16.83 -0.63 -13.45
C HIS A 67 -16.05 -0.46 -14.76
N PRO A 68 -15.57 -1.54 -15.44
CA PRO A 68 -14.92 -1.41 -16.74
C PRO A 68 -15.85 -0.77 -17.78
N GLN A 69 -17.13 -1.15 -17.81
CA GLN A 69 -18.12 -0.63 -18.74
C GLN A 69 -18.38 0.86 -18.51
N ARG A 70 -18.48 1.30 -17.25
CA ARG A 70 -18.60 2.74 -16.90
C ARG A 70 -17.35 3.52 -17.30
N ALA A 71 -16.15 2.93 -17.13
CA ALA A 71 -14.89 3.54 -17.54
C ALA A 71 -14.81 3.70 -19.09
N VAL A 72 -15.17 2.65 -19.82
CA VAL A 72 -15.27 2.69 -21.31
C VAL A 72 -16.22 3.80 -21.75
N ALA A 73 -17.44 3.82 -21.21
CA ALA A 73 -18.43 4.86 -21.55
C ALA A 73 -17.87 6.27 -21.31
N ALA A 74 -17.22 6.51 -20.17
CA ALA A 74 -16.63 7.81 -19.86
C ALA A 74 -15.52 8.21 -20.86
N ILE A 75 -14.70 7.22 -21.31
CA ILE A 75 -13.65 7.46 -22.31
C ILE A 75 -14.27 7.80 -23.67
N GLU A 76 -15.26 7.01 -24.11
CA GLU A 76 -15.92 7.19 -25.41
C GLU A 76 -16.77 8.47 -25.48
N GLU A 77 -17.45 8.85 -24.39
CA GLU A 77 -18.17 10.13 -24.26
C GLU A 77 -17.24 11.35 -24.41
N ALA A 78 -15.96 11.18 -24.05
CA ALA A 78 -14.94 12.21 -24.28
C ALA A 78 -14.40 12.23 -25.73
N GLY A 79 -14.89 11.35 -26.61
CA GLY A 79 -14.46 11.23 -28.00
C GLY A 79 -13.14 10.47 -28.18
N LEU A 80 -12.75 9.64 -27.21
CA LEU A 80 -11.54 8.84 -27.24
C LEU A 80 -11.86 7.36 -27.55
N GLU A 81 -10.88 6.60 -28.05
CA GLU A 81 -11.03 5.16 -28.25
C GLU A 81 -10.60 4.39 -26.98
N ALA A 82 -11.41 3.44 -26.52
CA ALA A 82 -11.11 2.59 -25.38
C ALA A 82 -10.79 1.15 -25.83
N PHE A 83 -9.70 0.58 -25.30
CA PHE A 83 -9.25 -0.79 -25.55
C PHE A 83 -9.09 -1.52 -24.21
N VAL A 84 -9.96 -2.47 -23.92
CA VAL A 84 -10.03 -3.15 -22.62
C VAL A 84 -9.09 -4.36 -22.62
N PHE A 85 -8.14 -4.36 -21.67
CA PHE A 85 -7.32 -5.50 -21.32
C PHE A 85 -7.72 -5.98 -19.92
N ASP A 86 -8.46 -7.07 -19.86
CA ASP A 86 -9.03 -7.71 -18.67
C ASP A 86 -8.26 -8.94 -18.19
N GLY A 87 -7.09 -9.20 -18.78
CA GLY A 87 -6.28 -10.39 -18.50
C GLY A 87 -5.50 -10.35 -17.17
N VAL A 88 -5.75 -9.36 -16.30
CA VAL A 88 -5.02 -9.24 -15.03
C VAL A 88 -5.49 -10.29 -14.02
N LYS A 89 -4.51 -10.92 -13.36
CA LYS A 89 -4.73 -11.83 -12.23
C LYS A 89 -4.22 -11.21 -10.93
N GLU A 90 -4.70 -11.75 -9.81
CA GLU A 90 -4.14 -11.42 -8.52
C GLU A 90 -2.64 -11.73 -8.49
N ASN A 91 -1.83 -10.79 -7.94
CA ASN A 91 -0.36 -10.87 -7.94
C ASN A 91 0.21 -11.10 -9.37
N PRO A 92 0.04 -10.15 -10.30
CA PRO A 92 0.37 -10.31 -11.70
C PRO A 92 1.85 -10.70 -11.89
N THR A 93 2.07 -11.58 -12.86
CA THR A 93 3.40 -12.05 -13.25
C THR A 93 3.91 -11.33 -14.50
N GLU A 94 5.15 -11.61 -14.91
CA GLU A 94 5.69 -11.13 -16.18
C GLU A 94 4.82 -11.52 -17.38
N ARG A 95 4.05 -12.61 -17.30
CA ARG A 95 3.19 -13.10 -18.38
C ARG A 95 1.99 -12.19 -18.61
N GLU A 96 1.27 -11.78 -17.55
CA GLU A 96 0.15 -10.86 -17.68
C GLU A 96 0.64 -9.50 -18.21
N VAL A 97 1.79 -9.01 -17.74
CA VAL A 97 2.42 -7.79 -18.26
C VAL A 97 2.77 -7.94 -19.75
N ALA A 98 3.41 -9.03 -20.16
CA ALA A 98 3.78 -9.27 -21.55
C ALA A 98 2.54 -9.35 -22.47
N ALA A 99 1.47 -10.00 -22.01
CA ALA A 99 0.20 -10.05 -22.75
C ALA A 99 -0.40 -8.65 -22.93
N GLY A 100 -0.40 -7.83 -21.87
CA GLY A 100 -0.84 -6.43 -21.91
C GLY A 100 -0.01 -5.59 -22.89
N VAL A 101 1.31 -5.80 -22.95
CA VAL A 101 2.19 -5.11 -23.92
C VAL A 101 1.84 -5.48 -25.37
N VAL A 102 1.61 -6.77 -25.66
CA VAL A 102 1.21 -7.20 -27.01
C VAL A 102 -0.12 -6.55 -27.39
N PHE A 103 -1.08 -6.58 -26.48
CA PHE A 103 -2.40 -5.95 -26.68
C PHE A 103 -2.27 -4.45 -26.94
N ALA A 104 -1.52 -3.74 -26.10
CA ALA A 104 -1.30 -2.30 -26.21
C ALA A 104 -0.66 -1.90 -27.56
N ARG A 105 0.34 -2.66 -28.01
CA ARG A 105 0.99 -2.43 -29.33
C ARG A 105 0.04 -2.64 -30.50
N THR A 106 -0.77 -3.70 -30.45
CA THR A 106 -1.74 -4.02 -31.51
C THR A 106 -2.72 -2.86 -31.68
N HIS A 107 -3.14 -2.24 -30.58
CA HIS A 107 -4.10 -1.13 -30.59
C HIS A 107 -3.44 0.26 -30.65
N ARG A 108 -2.10 0.36 -30.70
CA ARG A 108 -1.34 1.61 -30.76
C ARG A 108 -1.78 2.62 -29.69
N VAL A 109 -1.90 2.14 -28.46
CA VAL A 109 -2.35 2.99 -27.35
C VAL A 109 -1.33 4.07 -27.03
N ASP A 110 -1.82 5.23 -26.60
CA ASP A 110 -1.03 6.41 -26.25
C ASP A 110 -1.26 6.89 -24.80
N LEU A 111 -2.20 6.28 -24.10
CA LEU A 111 -2.49 6.50 -22.68
C LEU A 111 -2.92 5.19 -22.01
N ILE A 112 -2.58 5.02 -20.74
CA ILE A 112 -2.98 3.86 -19.95
C ILE A 112 -3.88 4.31 -18.80
N ALA A 113 -5.07 3.70 -18.69
CA ALA A 113 -5.96 3.82 -17.54
C ALA A 113 -6.01 2.47 -16.82
N ALA A 114 -5.83 2.46 -15.51
CA ALA A 114 -6.02 1.27 -14.68
C ALA A 114 -7.28 1.45 -13.83
N VAL A 115 -8.25 0.53 -13.94
CA VAL A 115 -9.45 0.49 -13.10
C VAL A 115 -9.46 -0.85 -12.39
N GLY A 116 -9.18 -0.84 -11.08
CA GLY A 116 -9.06 -2.10 -10.33
C GLY A 116 -8.35 -1.96 -9.00
N GLY A 117 -7.99 -3.07 -8.41
CA GLY A 117 -7.16 -3.13 -7.21
C GLY A 117 -5.66 -2.96 -7.51
N GLY A 118 -4.81 -3.21 -6.50
CA GLY A 118 -3.36 -3.12 -6.63
C GLY A 118 -2.79 -3.93 -7.79
N SER A 119 -3.33 -5.12 -8.05
CA SER A 119 -2.88 -5.98 -9.17
C SER A 119 -3.09 -5.32 -10.54
N SER A 120 -4.25 -4.70 -10.76
CA SER A 120 -4.53 -3.98 -12.02
C SER A 120 -3.64 -2.74 -12.16
N MET A 121 -3.38 -2.01 -11.04
CA MET A 121 -2.47 -0.87 -11.02
C MET A 121 -1.03 -1.28 -11.35
N ASP A 122 -0.54 -2.34 -10.71
CA ASP A 122 0.84 -2.82 -10.89
C ASP A 122 1.05 -3.40 -12.29
N CYS A 123 0.06 -4.16 -12.81
CA CYS A 123 0.09 -4.64 -14.20
C CYS A 123 0.14 -3.48 -15.20
N ALA A 124 -0.69 -2.46 -15.02
CA ALA A 124 -0.70 -1.27 -15.88
C ALA A 124 0.65 -0.55 -15.91
N LYS A 125 1.28 -0.37 -14.75
CA LYS A 125 2.64 0.19 -14.66
C LYS A 125 3.66 -0.73 -15.33
N GLY A 126 3.59 -2.05 -15.09
CA GLY A 126 4.45 -3.03 -15.74
C GLY A 126 4.32 -3.00 -17.26
N VAL A 127 3.09 -2.91 -17.78
CA VAL A 127 2.84 -2.73 -19.23
C VAL A 127 3.50 -1.45 -19.73
N ASN A 128 3.38 -0.33 -18.99
CA ASN A 128 3.97 0.93 -19.37
C ASN A 128 5.50 0.86 -19.41
N PHE A 129 6.16 0.21 -18.43
CA PHE A 129 7.60 -0.06 -18.46
C PHE A 129 8.01 -0.77 -19.75
N LEU A 130 7.42 -1.91 -20.05
CA LEU A 130 7.86 -2.74 -21.17
C LEU A 130 7.41 -2.20 -22.55
N LEU A 131 6.27 -1.51 -22.60
CA LEU A 131 5.77 -0.90 -23.84
C LEU A 131 6.71 0.21 -24.31
N THR A 132 7.19 1.04 -23.39
CA THR A 132 7.98 2.24 -23.68
C THR A 132 9.48 2.00 -23.66
N ASN A 133 9.96 1.16 -22.75
CA ASN A 133 11.40 0.95 -22.55
C ASN A 133 11.89 -0.43 -23.04
N GLY A 134 10.97 -1.40 -23.27
CA GLY A 134 11.34 -2.75 -23.70
C GLY A 134 11.89 -3.63 -22.59
N GLY A 135 12.67 -4.67 -22.94
CA GLY A 135 13.29 -5.58 -21.97
C GLY A 135 12.29 -6.50 -21.26
N ARG A 136 12.62 -6.90 -20.04
CA ARG A 136 11.85 -7.74 -19.13
C ARG A 136 11.65 -7.04 -17.80
N MET A 137 10.62 -7.41 -17.03
CA MET A 137 10.38 -6.78 -15.72
C MET A 137 11.56 -6.94 -14.75
N ALA A 138 12.28 -8.05 -14.81
CA ALA A 138 13.49 -8.27 -14.01
C ALA A 138 14.58 -7.19 -14.24
N ASP A 139 14.64 -6.59 -15.43
CA ASP A 139 15.62 -5.55 -15.76
C ASP A 139 15.33 -4.25 -14.96
N TYR A 140 14.08 -4.04 -14.57
CA TYR A 140 13.60 -2.86 -13.83
C TYR A 140 13.54 -3.08 -12.31
N LYS A 141 13.88 -4.26 -11.79
CA LYS A 141 13.94 -4.52 -10.34
C LYS A 141 14.86 -3.50 -9.65
N GLY A 142 14.32 -2.78 -8.67
CA GLY A 142 14.94 -1.65 -7.99
C GLY A 142 14.27 -0.33 -8.37
N HIS A 143 15.03 0.75 -8.54
CA HIS A 143 14.48 2.08 -8.81
C HIS A 143 15.27 2.84 -9.89
N GLY A 144 14.55 3.66 -10.71
CA GLY A 144 15.16 4.64 -11.62
C GLY A 144 15.85 4.02 -12.83
N LYS A 145 15.37 2.90 -13.35
CA LYS A 145 15.98 2.18 -14.48
C LYS A 145 15.30 2.43 -15.84
N ALA A 146 14.18 3.15 -15.86
CA ALA A 146 13.56 3.57 -17.11
C ALA A 146 14.41 4.67 -17.78
N THR A 147 14.73 4.49 -19.05
CA THR A 147 15.60 5.41 -19.80
C THR A 147 14.82 6.26 -20.80
N LYS A 148 13.57 5.87 -21.10
CA LYS A 148 12.67 6.57 -22.03
C LYS A 148 11.43 7.05 -21.30
N PRO A 149 10.82 8.16 -21.73
CA PRO A 149 9.56 8.62 -21.19
C PRO A 149 8.48 7.55 -21.26
N MET A 150 7.70 7.41 -20.19
CA MET A 150 6.55 6.52 -20.14
C MET A 150 5.28 7.24 -20.62
N LEU A 151 4.31 6.48 -21.11
CA LEU A 151 3.00 7.01 -21.47
C LEU A 151 2.32 7.65 -20.27
N PRO A 152 1.54 8.73 -20.46
CA PRO A 152 0.69 9.24 -19.42
C PRO A 152 -0.29 8.15 -18.94
N SER A 153 -0.59 8.17 -17.64
CA SER A 153 -1.45 7.15 -17.07
C SER A 153 -2.37 7.68 -15.98
N VAL A 154 -3.54 7.04 -15.82
CA VAL A 154 -4.57 7.35 -14.83
C VAL A 154 -4.87 6.11 -14.01
N GLY A 155 -4.88 6.22 -12.68
CA GLY A 155 -5.25 5.14 -11.77
C GLY A 155 -6.62 5.39 -11.13
N VAL A 156 -7.51 4.39 -11.15
CA VAL A 156 -8.82 4.42 -10.50
C VAL A 156 -8.91 3.19 -9.58
N PRO A 157 -8.50 3.30 -8.30
CA PRO A 157 -8.53 2.18 -7.38
C PRO A 157 -9.96 1.80 -7.01
N THR A 158 -10.28 0.50 -7.08
CA THR A 158 -11.56 -0.06 -6.63
C THR A 158 -11.45 -0.70 -5.25
N THR A 159 -10.25 -0.71 -4.67
CA THR A 159 -9.96 -1.22 -3.33
C THR A 159 -9.35 -0.13 -2.45
N SER A 160 -9.65 -0.16 -1.15
CA SER A 160 -9.09 0.75 -0.16
C SER A 160 -7.97 0.02 0.61
N GLY A 161 -6.79 -0.12 0.01
CA GLY A 161 -5.72 -0.94 0.59
C GLY A 161 -4.33 -0.56 0.15
N THR A 162 -3.89 -1.08 -0.98
CA THR A 162 -2.49 -1.03 -1.44
C THR A 162 -1.93 0.38 -1.63
N GLY A 163 -2.79 1.36 -1.95
CA GLY A 163 -2.34 2.71 -2.30
C GLY A 163 -1.42 2.75 -3.53
N SER A 164 -1.46 1.71 -4.39
CA SER A 164 -0.59 1.62 -5.56
C SER A 164 -0.79 2.80 -6.52
N GLU A 165 -2.00 3.39 -6.58
CA GLU A 165 -2.26 4.59 -7.40
C GLU A 165 -1.47 5.82 -6.93
N ALA A 166 -0.98 5.81 -5.68
CA ALA A 166 -0.18 6.89 -5.10
C ALA A 166 1.33 6.62 -5.13
N GLN A 167 1.76 5.48 -5.67
CA GLN A 167 3.14 5.00 -5.63
C GLN A 167 3.74 4.85 -7.03
N SER A 168 5.06 4.98 -7.10
CA SER A 168 5.85 4.85 -8.34
C SER A 168 6.34 3.41 -8.62
N TYR A 169 5.93 2.43 -7.81
CA TYR A 169 6.35 1.04 -7.94
C TYR A 169 5.29 0.17 -8.61
N ALA A 170 5.75 -0.79 -9.41
CA ALA A 170 5.00 -1.95 -9.87
C ALA A 170 5.53 -3.20 -9.16
N LEU A 171 4.66 -3.95 -8.48
CA LEU A 171 5.00 -5.20 -7.81
C LEU A 171 4.60 -6.36 -8.73
N ILE A 172 5.57 -6.91 -9.45
CA ILE A 172 5.35 -8.01 -10.42
C ILE A 172 5.99 -9.28 -9.89
N THR A 173 5.24 -10.38 -9.89
CA THR A 173 5.72 -11.67 -9.39
C THR A 173 6.62 -12.35 -10.44
N ASP A 174 7.81 -12.75 -10.02
CA ASP A 174 8.69 -13.62 -10.80
C ASP A 174 8.10 -15.04 -10.84
N GLU A 175 7.86 -15.60 -12.03
CA GLU A 175 7.21 -16.90 -12.18
C GLU A 175 8.06 -18.08 -11.68
N ARG A 176 9.37 -17.91 -11.54
CA ARG A 176 10.28 -18.98 -11.14
C ARG A 176 10.48 -19.03 -9.63
N SER A 177 10.67 -17.87 -9.01
CA SER A 177 10.92 -17.75 -7.58
C SER A 177 9.66 -17.49 -6.77
N HIS A 178 8.55 -17.14 -7.41
CA HIS A 178 7.30 -16.67 -6.80
C HIS A 178 7.47 -15.42 -5.90
N LEU A 179 8.62 -14.74 -6.00
CA LEU A 179 8.90 -13.54 -5.24
C LEU A 179 8.42 -12.29 -5.99
N LYS A 180 7.90 -11.32 -5.26
CA LYS A 180 7.52 -10.03 -5.83
C LYS A 180 8.77 -9.20 -6.13
N MET A 181 8.91 -8.79 -7.39
CA MET A 181 9.90 -7.83 -7.85
C MET A 181 9.33 -6.43 -7.71
N ALA A 182 9.96 -5.59 -6.90
CA ALA A 182 9.63 -4.17 -6.82
C ALA A 182 10.37 -3.42 -7.95
N CYS A 183 9.63 -2.96 -8.95
CA CYS A 183 10.13 -2.22 -10.10
C CYS A 183 9.65 -0.77 -9.98
N GLY A 184 10.54 0.13 -9.57
CA GLY A 184 10.21 1.52 -9.25
C GLY A 184 10.82 2.51 -10.24
N ASP A 185 10.02 3.50 -10.63
CA ASP A 185 10.48 4.69 -11.36
C ASP A 185 9.46 5.81 -11.20
N LYS A 186 9.90 7.04 -10.94
CA LYS A 186 8.99 8.19 -10.84
C LYS A 186 8.09 8.36 -12.08
N GLN A 187 8.55 7.93 -13.24
CA GLN A 187 7.79 7.98 -14.49
C GLN A 187 6.65 6.96 -14.54
N ALA A 188 6.72 5.86 -13.75
CA ALA A 188 5.68 4.84 -13.66
C ALA A 188 4.50 5.27 -12.78
N ALA A 189 4.64 6.33 -12.00
CA ALA A 189 3.55 6.86 -11.20
C ALA A 189 2.40 7.37 -12.10
N PHE A 190 1.17 7.13 -11.66
CA PHE A 190 0.01 7.68 -12.36
C PHE A 190 0.03 9.20 -12.32
N ARG A 191 -0.21 9.83 -13.48
CA ARG A 191 -0.30 11.29 -13.59
C ARG A 191 -1.52 11.84 -12.87
N VAL A 192 -2.59 11.05 -12.83
CA VAL A 192 -3.83 11.37 -12.11
C VAL A 192 -4.34 10.11 -11.43
N SER A 193 -4.72 10.24 -10.16
CA SER A 193 -5.46 9.23 -9.41
C SER A 193 -6.89 9.70 -9.24
N ILE A 194 -7.87 8.94 -9.73
CA ILE A 194 -9.30 9.21 -9.56
C ILE A 194 -9.82 8.33 -8.42
N LEU A 195 -10.14 8.94 -7.30
CA LEU A 195 -10.61 8.28 -6.10
C LEU A 195 -12.14 8.41 -6.00
N ASP A 196 -12.86 7.45 -6.58
CA ASP A 196 -14.32 7.39 -6.55
C ASP A 196 -14.77 6.40 -5.46
N PRO A 197 -15.33 6.85 -4.33
CA PRO A 197 -15.79 5.93 -3.29
C PRO A 197 -16.90 4.97 -3.74
N GLU A 198 -17.69 5.32 -4.75
CA GLU A 198 -18.79 4.48 -5.25
C GLU A 198 -18.28 3.17 -5.85
N VAL A 199 -17.12 3.17 -6.50
CA VAL A 199 -16.56 1.94 -7.07
C VAL A 199 -16.10 0.96 -6.00
N THR A 200 -15.93 1.40 -4.75
CA THR A 200 -15.58 0.53 -3.63
C THR A 200 -16.80 -0.16 -2.99
N LEU A 201 -18.03 0.26 -3.31
CA LEU A 201 -19.26 -0.33 -2.75
C LEU A 201 -19.47 -1.78 -3.19
N SER A 202 -18.99 -2.16 -4.37
CA SER A 202 -19.04 -3.52 -4.90
C SER A 202 -17.98 -4.46 -4.31
N GLN A 203 -17.05 -3.93 -3.53
CA GLN A 203 -15.95 -4.71 -2.96
C GLN A 203 -16.47 -5.78 -1.99
N PRO A 204 -16.13 -7.06 -2.17
CA PRO A 204 -16.50 -8.11 -1.23
C PRO A 204 -16.01 -7.81 0.19
N LYS A 205 -16.78 -8.23 1.21
CA LYS A 205 -16.45 -7.96 2.62
C LYS A 205 -15.04 -8.44 2.99
N LEU A 206 -14.65 -9.63 2.57
CA LEU A 206 -13.31 -10.16 2.83
C LEU A 206 -12.23 -9.29 2.19
N VAL A 207 -12.42 -8.87 0.95
CA VAL A 207 -11.47 -7.97 0.26
C VAL A 207 -11.37 -6.63 1.00
N SER A 208 -12.51 -6.05 1.42
CA SER A 208 -12.51 -4.82 2.25
C SER A 208 -11.75 -5.00 3.56
N ALA A 209 -11.88 -6.16 4.21
CA ALA A 209 -11.20 -6.46 5.46
C ALA A 209 -9.68 -6.54 5.26
N VAL A 210 -9.23 -7.39 4.34
CA VAL A 210 -7.79 -7.63 4.15
C VAL A 210 -7.06 -6.40 3.59
N THR A 211 -7.69 -5.68 2.66
CA THR A 211 -7.08 -4.44 2.10
C THR A 211 -7.09 -3.31 3.12
N GLY A 212 -8.16 -3.19 3.93
CA GLY A 212 -8.23 -2.17 4.98
C GLY A 212 -7.18 -2.36 6.08
N ILE A 213 -6.93 -3.59 6.52
CA ILE A 213 -5.85 -3.90 7.48
C ILE A 213 -4.48 -3.60 6.86
N ASP A 214 -4.28 -3.92 5.60
CA ASP A 214 -3.05 -3.61 4.87
C ASP A 214 -2.80 -2.09 4.85
N ALA A 215 -3.82 -1.29 4.52
CA ALA A 215 -3.73 0.18 4.56
C ALA A 215 -3.40 0.71 5.97
N VAL A 216 -3.96 0.12 7.03
CA VAL A 216 -3.61 0.47 8.41
C VAL A 216 -2.15 0.17 8.69
N ALA A 217 -1.63 -0.97 8.26
CA ALA A 217 -0.23 -1.32 8.43
C ALA A 217 0.70 -0.38 7.63
N HIS A 218 0.31 -0.01 6.42
CA HIS A 218 1.00 1.00 5.63
C HIS A 218 1.14 2.32 6.39
N ALA A 219 0.04 2.81 6.98
CA ALA A 219 0.05 4.03 7.78
C ALA A 219 0.94 3.90 9.03
N VAL A 220 0.87 2.77 9.74
CA VAL A 220 1.63 2.53 10.97
C VAL A 220 3.13 2.39 10.68
N GLU A 221 3.52 1.57 9.69
CA GLU A 221 4.93 1.36 9.39
C GLU A 221 5.60 2.59 8.79
N SER A 222 4.95 3.27 7.83
CA SER A 222 5.51 4.48 7.23
C SER A 222 5.67 5.64 8.21
N PHE A 223 4.80 5.71 9.24
CA PHE A 223 4.88 6.73 10.30
C PHE A 223 6.17 6.64 11.12
N VAL A 224 6.66 5.43 11.36
CA VAL A 224 7.81 5.19 12.23
C VAL A 224 9.07 4.76 11.49
N CYS A 225 9.02 4.45 10.20
CA CYS A 225 10.15 3.86 9.49
C CYS A 225 11.42 4.73 9.57
N ALA A 226 12.59 4.13 9.37
CA ALA A 226 13.87 4.83 9.48
C ALA A 226 14.03 5.99 8.49
N ARG A 227 13.31 5.96 7.35
CA ARG A 227 13.29 7.03 6.35
C ARG A 227 12.14 8.03 6.53
N ARG A 228 11.40 7.96 7.65
CA ARG A 228 10.33 8.92 7.92
C ARG A 228 10.83 10.35 7.86
N ASN A 229 9.97 11.23 7.42
CA ASN A 229 10.21 12.67 7.36
C ASN A 229 8.88 13.39 7.67
N PRO A 230 8.88 14.72 7.91
CA PRO A 230 7.67 15.44 8.27
C PRO A 230 6.49 15.24 7.31
N LEU A 231 6.74 15.11 6.00
CA LEU A 231 5.67 14.89 5.02
C LEU A 231 5.12 13.46 5.11
N SER A 232 5.97 12.44 5.15
CA SER A 232 5.51 11.06 5.29
C SER A 232 4.72 10.87 6.59
N GLN A 233 5.17 11.48 7.69
CA GLN A 233 4.45 11.42 8.96
C GLN A 233 3.10 12.15 8.90
N THR A 234 3.01 13.29 8.22
CA THR A 234 1.74 13.97 7.99
C THR A 234 0.75 13.08 7.23
N TYR A 235 1.20 12.44 6.13
CA TYR A 235 0.36 11.54 5.35
C TYR A 235 -0.02 10.29 6.15
N SER A 236 0.92 9.65 6.84
CA SER A 236 0.66 8.46 7.66
C SER A 236 -0.35 8.74 8.77
N HIS A 237 -0.19 9.87 9.47
CA HIS A 237 -1.11 10.27 10.54
C HIS A 237 -2.51 10.57 9.99
N ALA A 238 -2.60 11.30 8.86
CA ALA A 238 -3.86 11.56 8.19
C ALA A 238 -4.52 10.26 7.71
N ALA A 239 -3.73 9.31 7.17
CA ALA A 239 -4.18 7.99 6.77
C ALA A 239 -4.79 7.22 7.95
N PHE A 240 -4.05 7.10 9.05
CA PHE A 240 -4.50 6.37 10.24
C PHE A 240 -5.81 6.94 10.79
N ARG A 241 -5.94 8.26 10.86
CA ARG A 241 -7.17 8.94 11.30
C ARG A 241 -8.38 8.71 10.39
N GLN A 242 -8.18 8.42 9.12
CA GLN A 242 -9.26 8.03 8.21
C GLN A 242 -9.59 6.54 8.32
N LEU A 243 -8.58 5.69 8.42
CA LEU A 243 -8.71 4.24 8.36
C LEU A 243 -9.26 3.66 9.66
N GLU A 244 -8.64 4.02 10.79
CA GLU A 244 -8.91 3.39 12.09
C GLU A 244 -10.39 3.48 12.51
N PRO A 245 -11.06 4.64 12.53
CA PRO A 245 -12.44 4.72 12.99
C PRO A 245 -13.46 4.21 11.96
N ASN A 246 -13.08 4.09 10.68
CA ASN A 246 -13.99 3.70 9.61
C ASN A 246 -13.88 2.22 9.20
N PHE A 247 -12.82 1.53 9.62
CA PHE A 247 -12.62 0.12 9.27
C PHE A 247 -13.80 -0.75 9.74
N GLU A 248 -14.12 -0.76 11.03
CA GLU A 248 -15.21 -1.56 11.59
C GLU A 248 -16.58 -1.10 11.07
N ARG A 249 -16.70 0.19 10.76
CA ARG A 249 -17.93 0.73 10.17
C ARG A 249 -18.17 0.16 8.77
N VAL A 250 -17.14 0.06 7.93
CA VAL A 250 -17.26 -0.62 6.63
C VAL A 250 -17.56 -2.12 6.80
N MET A 251 -17.02 -2.79 7.82
CA MET A 251 -17.30 -4.18 8.09
C MET A 251 -18.76 -4.43 8.50
N SER A 252 -19.34 -3.51 9.25
CA SER A 252 -20.73 -3.61 9.74
C SER A 252 -21.76 -2.97 8.79
N HIS A 253 -21.38 -1.94 8.06
CA HIS A 253 -22.22 -1.17 7.14
C HIS A 253 -21.48 -1.00 5.79
N PRO A 254 -21.41 -2.05 4.96
CA PRO A 254 -20.57 -2.06 3.75
C PRO A 254 -21.00 -1.05 2.67
N THR A 255 -22.23 -0.52 2.75
CA THR A 255 -22.75 0.49 1.84
C THR A 255 -22.67 1.91 2.38
N ASP A 256 -22.07 2.13 3.56
CA ASP A 256 -21.84 3.47 4.11
C ASP A 256 -20.80 4.21 3.27
N LEU A 257 -21.28 5.09 2.40
CA LEU A 257 -20.45 5.82 1.44
C LEU A 257 -19.46 6.77 2.14
N ALA A 258 -19.81 7.32 3.30
CA ALA A 258 -18.91 8.18 4.07
C ALA A 258 -17.72 7.38 4.63
N ALA A 259 -18.00 6.20 5.19
CA ALA A 259 -16.95 5.30 5.67
C ALA A 259 -16.09 4.77 4.51
N ARG A 260 -16.69 4.40 3.37
CA ARG A 260 -15.96 4.02 2.15
C ARG A 260 -15.06 5.14 1.64
N SER A 261 -15.56 6.38 1.64
CA SER A 261 -14.79 7.57 1.26
C SER A 261 -13.57 7.77 2.16
N ALA A 262 -13.76 7.64 3.46
CA ALA A 262 -12.67 7.74 4.43
C ALA A 262 -11.62 6.62 4.25
N MET A 263 -12.06 5.36 4.07
CA MET A 263 -11.16 4.24 3.83
C MET A 263 -10.36 4.42 2.54
N LEU A 264 -11.00 4.85 1.44
CA LEU A 264 -10.31 5.06 0.17
C LEU A 264 -9.28 6.19 0.25
N LEU A 265 -9.68 7.33 0.85
CA LEU A 265 -8.77 8.47 1.03
C LEU A 265 -7.63 8.12 1.99
N GLY A 266 -7.91 7.39 3.07
CA GLY A 266 -6.92 6.90 4.01
C GLY A 266 -5.91 5.96 3.37
N ALA A 267 -6.35 5.03 2.52
CA ALA A 267 -5.48 4.13 1.77
C ALA A 267 -4.57 4.90 0.79
N HIS A 268 -5.11 5.92 0.12
CA HIS A 268 -4.34 6.80 -0.75
C HIS A 268 -3.25 7.57 0.03
N PHE A 269 -3.60 8.16 1.17
CA PHE A 269 -2.62 8.84 2.01
C PHE A 269 -1.55 7.89 2.54
N ALA A 270 -1.91 6.65 2.90
CA ALA A 270 -0.93 5.63 3.29
C ALA A 270 0.03 5.30 2.12
N GLY A 271 -0.47 5.21 0.89
CA GLY A 271 0.34 5.06 -0.32
C GLY A 271 1.31 6.23 -0.54
N MET A 272 0.84 7.48 -0.35
CA MET A 272 1.70 8.67 -0.40
C MET A 272 2.78 8.66 0.69
N ALA A 273 2.45 8.15 1.88
CA ALA A 273 3.40 8.02 2.98
C ALA A 273 4.50 7.01 2.67
N ILE A 274 4.14 5.85 2.08
CA ILE A 274 5.11 4.84 1.61
C ILE A 274 6.04 5.45 0.56
N GLU A 275 5.50 6.15 -0.42
CA GLU A 275 6.29 6.78 -1.49
C GLU A 275 7.27 7.82 -0.92
N ALA A 276 6.86 8.59 0.08
CA ALA A 276 7.70 9.61 0.73
C ALA A 276 8.70 9.03 1.76
N ALA A 277 8.52 7.77 2.18
CA ALA A 277 9.36 7.11 3.17
C ALA A 277 9.65 5.65 2.80
N MET A 278 9.01 4.69 3.44
CA MET A 278 9.04 3.25 3.14
C MET A 278 8.21 2.49 4.20
N LEU A 279 8.19 1.15 4.06
CA LEU A 279 7.65 0.20 5.03
C LEU A 279 8.75 -0.33 5.96
N GLY A 280 8.46 -1.36 6.76
CA GLY A 280 9.38 -1.95 7.72
C GLY A 280 9.34 -3.49 7.74
N VAL A 281 9.61 -4.06 8.91
CA VAL A 281 9.74 -5.51 9.11
C VAL A 281 8.40 -6.26 9.05
N CYS A 282 7.26 -5.58 9.27
CA CYS A 282 5.96 -6.23 9.18
C CYS A 282 5.71 -6.77 7.76
N HIS A 283 5.92 -5.95 6.75
CA HIS A 283 5.82 -6.35 5.35
C HIS A 283 6.90 -7.36 4.94
N SER A 284 8.11 -7.27 5.53
CA SER A 284 9.14 -8.29 5.32
C SER A 284 8.69 -9.65 5.82
N CYS A 285 8.04 -9.71 6.99
CA CYS A 285 7.49 -10.96 7.53
C CYS A 285 6.28 -11.47 6.74
N ALA A 286 5.47 -10.60 6.15
CA ALA A 286 4.28 -11.01 5.42
C ALA A 286 4.59 -11.72 4.10
N ASN A 287 5.66 -11.32 3.39
CA ASN A 287 5.98 -11.85 2.06
C ASN A 287 6.25 -13.37 2.05
N PRO A 288 7.09 -13.96 2.93
CA PRO A 288 7.28 -15.40 2.98
C PRO A 288 6.01 -16.18 3.35
N LEU A 289 5.15 -15.64 4.22
CA LEU A 289 3.86 -16.24 4.57
C LEU A 289 2.94 -16.37 3.34
N THR A 290 2.90 -15.33 2.52
CA THR A 290 2.15 -15.38 1.25
C THR A 290 2.77 -16.38 0.27
N ALA A 291 4.09 -16.42 0.14
CA ALA A 291 4.78 -17.27 -0.82
C ALA A 291 4.64 -18.77 -0.48
N HIS A 292 4.81 -19.16 0.78
CA HIS A 292 4.82 -20.56 1.19
C HIS A 292 3.45 -21.15 1.55
N TYR A 293 2.55 -20.32 2.07
CA TYR A 293 1.26 -20.78 2.59
C TYR A 293 0.06 -20.20 1.84
N GLY A 294 0.28 -19.32 0.88
CA GLY A 294 -0.83 -18.64 0.19
C GLY A 294 -1.68 -17.76 1.13
N VAL A 295 -1.13 -17.39 2.29
CA VAL A 295 -1.84 -16.48 3.20
C VAL A 295 -2.04 -15.15 2.49
N THR A 296 -3.29 -14.70 2.40
CA THR A 296 -3.60 -13.40 1.80
C THR A 296 -2.77 -12.30 2.44
N HIS A 297 -2.14 -11.44 1.65
CA HIS A 297 -1.15 -10.46 2.11
C HIS A 297 -1.62 -9.61 3.30
N GLY A 298 -2.83 -9.04 3.21
CA GLY A 298 -3.39 -8.24 4.32
C GLY A 298 -3.65 -9.05 5.59
N VAL A 299 -3.93 -10.37 5.50
CA VAL A 299 -4.01 -11.25 6.69
C VAL A 299 -2.62 -11.42 7.29
N ALA A 300 -1.62 -11.73 6.47
CA ALA A 300 -0.24 -11.91 6.94
C ALA A 300 0.30 -10.66 7.64
N VAL A 301 0.09 -9.50 7.03
CA VAL A 301 0.44 -8.19 7.59
C VAL A 301 -0.31 -7.93 8.89
N GLY A 302 -1.63 -8.17 8.91
CA GLY A 302 -2.49 -7.93 10.08
C GLY A 302 -2.08 -8.77 11.30
N VAL A 303 -1.77 -10.05 11.09
CA VAL A 303 -1.31 -10.95 12.16
C VAL A 303 0.06 -10.52 12.70
N MET A 304 0.96 -10.06 11.85
CA MET A 304 2.31 -9.66 12.27
C MET A 304 2.35 -8.28 12.93
N LEU A 305 1.51 -7.34 12.51
CA LEU A 305 1.58 -5.94 12.91
C LEU A 305 1.53 -5.69 14.43
N PRO A 306 0.65 -6.32 15.23
CA PRO A 306 0.64 -6.11 16.69
C PRO A 306 1.96 -6.46 17.37
N HIS A 307 2.62 -7.51 16.90
CA HIS A 307 3.90 -7.98 17.42
C HIS A 307 5.05 -7.05 17.01
N VAL A 308 5.03 -6.58 15.77
CA VAL A 308 6.01 -5.59 15.26
C VAL A 308 5.88 -4.25 15.99
N VAL A 309 4.67 -3.77 16.26
CA VAL A 309 4.43 -2.55 17.05
C VAL A 309 5.04 -2.68 18.44
N ARG A 310 4.80 -3.79 19.15
CA ARG A 310 5.39 -4.04 20.47
C ARG A 310 6.91 -4.14 20.40
N PHE A 311 7.45 -4.80 19.39
CA PHE A 311 8.89 -4.94 19.17
C PHE A 311 9.56 -3.58 18.95
N ASN A 312 8.97 -2.71 18.15
CA ASN A 312 9.51 -1.38 17.83
C ASN A 312 9.29 -0.35 18.96
N ALA A 313 8.45 -0.65 19.96
CA ALA A 313 8.08 0.30 21.01
C ALA A 313 9.27 0.91 21.77
N ALA A 314 10.33 0.14 21.99
CA ALA A 314 11.53 0.63 22.67
C ALA A 314 12.27 1.74 21.90
N ALA A 315 12.13 1.77 20.57
CA ALA A 315 12.79 2.76 19.71
C ALA A 315 11.89 3.94 19.34
N VAL A 316 10.58 3.72 19.21
CA VAL A 316 9.64 4.71 18.65
C VAL A 316 8.29 4.75 19.39
N GLY A 317 8.28 4.36 20.67
CA GLY A 317 7.04 4.29 21.45
C GLY A 317 6.28 5.61 21.54
N ASP A 318 6.97 6.73 21.61
CA ASP A 318 6.35 8.07 21.62
C ASP A 318 5.60 8.37 20.31
N LEU A 319 6.11 7.92 19.15
CA LEU A 319 5.42 8.08 17.88
C LEU A 319 4.13 7.22 17.83
N TYR A 320 4.16 6.00 18.38
CA TYR A 320 2.94 5.19 18.47
C TYR A 320 1.91 5.80 19.43
N ALA A 321 2.36 6.55 20.44
CA ALA A 321 1.45 7.27 21.31
C ALA A 321 0.67 8.38 20.57
N ASP A 322 1.28 9.02 19.58
CA ASP A 322 0.61 10.00 18.71
C ASP A 322 -0.53 9.37 17.86
N LEU A 323 -0.42 8.09 17.53
CA LEU A 323 -1.46 7.38 16.78
C LEU A 323 -2.59 6.88 17.68
N ALA A 324 -2.26 6.23 18.81
CA ALA A 324 -3.25 5.51 19.61
C ALA A 324 -3.01 5.57 21.13
N GLY A 325 -2.31 6.59 21.62
CA GLY A 325 -2.05 6.80 23.05
C GLY A 325 -0.90 5.95 23.61
N SER A 326 -0.60 4.78 23.05
CA SER A 326 0.59 3.97 23.38
C SER A 326 0.81 2.87 22.33
N ALA A 327 2.01 2.30 22.27
CA ALA A 327 2.30 1.13 21.45
C ALA A 327 1.43 -0.09 21.82
N GLY A 328 1.17 -0.30 23.11
CA GLY A 328 0.27 -1.36 23.57
C GLY A 328 -1.16 -1.15 23.06
N ALA A 329 -1.71 0.04 23.25
CA ALA A 329 -3.05 0.37 22.78
C ALA A 329 -3.18 0.25 21.25
N LEU A 330 -2.15 0.66 20.49
CA LEU A 330 -2.13 0.50 19.03
C LEU A 330 -2.15 -0.99 18.63
N ALA A 331 -1.32 -1.81 19.26
CA ALA A 331 -1.28 -3.24 18.97
C ALA A 331 -2.60 -3.95 19.32
N ASP A 332 -3.21 -3.60 20.45
CA ASP A 332 -4.50 -4.13 20.88
C ASP A 332 -5.62 -3.67 19.94
N ARG A 333 -5.56 -2.42 19.45
CA ARG A 333 -6.50 -1.90 18.46
C ARG A 333 -6.46 -2.65 17.14
N VAL A 334 -5.26 -2.95 16.61
CA VAL A 334 -5.13 -3.78 15.40
C VAL A 334 -5.70 -5.19 15.61
N THR A 335 -5.42 -5.80 16.77
CA THR A 335 -5.98 -7.12 17.14
C THR A 335 -7.52 -7.08 17.19
N ALA A 336 -8.10 -6.00 17.72
CA ALA A 336 -9.55 -5.80 17.74
C ALA A 336 -10.14 -5.67 16.34
N MET A 337 -9.45 -4.95 15.43
CA MET A 337 -9.87 -4.83 14.02
C MET A 337 -9.87 -6.19 13.30
N LEU A 338 -8.83 -7.02 13.50
CA LEU A 338 -8.81 -8.40 12.97
C LEU A 338 -10.00 -9.20 13.46
N SER A 339 -10.31 -9.12 14.76
CA SER A 339 -11.44 -9.83 15.38
C SER A 339 -12.78 -9.35 14.81
N ALA A 340 -12.98 -8.04 14.66
CA ALA A 340 -14.20 -7.44 14.11
C ALA A 340 -14.42 -7.83 12.64
N ALA A 341 -13.33 -8.04 11.89
CA ALA A 341 -13.37 -8.49 10.51
C ALA A 341 -13.51 -10.01 10.35
N GLY A 342 -13.40 -10.78 11.44
CA GLY A 342 -13.39 -12.25 11.40
C GLY A 342 -12.13 -12.82 10.75
N LEU A 343 -11.02 -12.09 10.80
CA LEU A 343 -9.73 -12.50 10.25
C LEU A 343 -8.91 -13.30 11.30
N PRO A 344 -8.00 -14.18 10.85
CA PRO A 344 -7.04 -14.85 11.73
C PRO A 344 -6.24 -13.83 12.55
N ARG A 345 -5.90 -14.22 13.79
CA ARG A 345 -5.12 -13.41 14.73
C ARG A 345 -3.77 -14.03 15.07
N THR A 346 -3.57 -15.28 14.65
CA THR A 346 -2.31 -16.00 14.84
C THR A 346 -1.89 -16.71 13.54
N LEU A 347 -0.61 -16.98 13.41
CA LEU A 347 -0.09 -17.76 12.29
C LEU A 347 -0.61 -19.21 12.31
N LYS A 348 -0.89 -19.73 13.50
CA LYS A 348 -1.50 -21.05 13.67
C LYS A 348 -2.91 -21.11 13.06
N GLU A 349 -3.71 -20.07 13.26
CA GLU A 349 -5.03 -19.94 12.61
C GLU A 349 -4.92 -19.82 11.08
N CYS A 350 -3.78 -19.35 10.57
CA CYS A 350 -3.45 -19.33 9.14
C CYS A 350 -2.94 -20.68 8.61
N GLY A 351 -2.83 -21.73 9.46
CA GLY A 351 -2.32 -23.03 9.07
C GLY A 351 -0.79 -23.13 8.97
N VAL A 352 -0.06 -22.13 9.47
CA VAL A 352 1.40 -22.11 9.46
C VAL A 352 1.95 -23.11 10.48
N SER A 353 2.88 -23.98 10.08
CA SER A 353 3.56 -24.90 10.97
C SER A 353 4.68 -24.20 11.74
N GLU A 354 4.85 -24.52 13.04
CA GLU A 354 5.95 -23.98 13.84
C GLU A 354 7.33 -24.33 13.27
N SER A 355 7.47 -25.51 12.67
CA SER A 355 8.72 -26.00 12.12
C SER A 355 9.28 -25.17 10.95
N ILE A 356 8.45 -24.41 10.24
CA ILE A 356 8.87 -23.58 9.09
C ILE A 356 9.36 -22.19 9.54
N LEU A 357 9.04 -21.74 10.77
CA LEU A 357 9.34 -20.38 11.21
C LEU A 357 10.80 -19.95 11.03
N PRO A 358 11.82 -20.83 11.24
CA PRO A 358 13.21 -20.47 10.96
C PRO A 358 13.46 -20.11 9.48
N LEU A 359 12.90 -20.87 8.54
CA LEU A 359 13.03 -20.59 7.11
C LEU A 359 12.34 -19.26 6.74
N LEU A 360 11.13 -19.04 7.26
CA LEU A 360 10.42 -17.78 7.03
C LEU A 360 11.23 -16.59 7.59
N ALA A 361 11.93 -16.75 8.72
CA ALA A 361 12.75 -15.70 9.31
C ALA A 361 13.97 -15.37 8.45
N GLU A 362 14.65 -16.38 7.93
CA GLU A 362 15.77 -16.24 7.00
C GLU A 362 15.33 -15.45 5.75
N GLU A 363 14.22 -15.85 5.10
CA GLU A 363 13.71 -15.20 3.90
C GLU A 363 13.21 -13.79 4.17
N ALA A 364 12.53 -13.54 5.30
CA ALA A 364 12.06 -12.22 5.70
C ALA A 364 13.24 -11.25 5.95
N ASN A 365 14.34 -11.75 6.51
CA ASN A 365 15.57 -10.97 6.74
C ASN A 365 16.23 -10.52 5.43
N GLN A 366 16.01 -11.23 4.33
CA GLN A 366 16.51 -10.88 3.00
C GLN A 366 15.61 -9.85 2.29
N GLN A 367 14.38 -9.59 2.81
CA GLN A 367 13.48 -8.61 2.22
C GLN A 367 14.03 -7.18 2.42
N TRP A 368 13.97 -6.39 1.36
CA TRP A 368 14.56 -5.05 1.38
C TRP A 368 13.87 -4.07 2.33
N THR A 369 12.60 -4.29 2.66
CA THR A 369 11.80 -3.42 3.56
C THR A 369 12.28 -3.52 5.02
N ALA A 370 12.87 -4.63 5.46
CA ALA A 370 13.42 -4.80 6.80
C ALA A 370 14.47 -3.73 7.15
N ARG A 371 15.22 -3.24 6.14
CA ARG A 371 16.28 -2.21 6.32
C ARG A 371 15.74 -0.85 6.73
N PHE A 372 14.44 -0.62 6.55
CA PHE A 372 13.79 0.64 6.90
C PHE A 372 13.01 0.56 8.22
N ASN A 373 13.08 -0.58 8.90
CA ASN A 373 12.49 -0.68 10.24
C ASN A 373 13.14 0.35 11.18
N PRO A 374 12.39 0.96 12.12
CA PRO A 374 12.93 2.05 12.98
C PRO A 374 14.05 1.61 13.93
N ARG A 375 14.19 0.32 14.18
CA ARG A 375 15.35 -0.30 14.85
C ARG A 375 15.92 -1.40 13.98
N GLU A 376 17.20 -1.67 14.15
CA GLU A 376 17.83 -2.80 13.47
C GLU A 376 17.12 -4.10 13.84
N VAL A 377 17.00 -4.97 12.85
CA VAL A 377 16.30 -6.24 12.95
C VAL A 377 17.23 -7.35 12.46
N SER A 378 17.50 -8.31 13.31
CA SER A 378 18.22 -9.54 12.97
C SER A 378 17.25 -10.66 12.60
N GLU A 379 17.78 -11.72 11.97
CA GLU A 379 17.02 -12.95 11.72
C GLU A 379 16.45 -13.55 13.02
N ALA A 380 17.21 -13.50 14.12
CA ALA A 380 16.77 -13.96 15.43
C ALA A 380 15.58 -13.11 15.97
N ASP A 381 15.60 -11.79 15.75
CA ASP A 381 14.47 -10.92 16.10
C ASP A 381 13.23 -11.28 15.29
N ILE A 382 13.38 -11.51 13.98
CA ILE A 382 12.28 -11.90 13.09
C ILE A 382 11.71 -13.27 13.50
N LEU A 383 12.56 -14.23 13.84
CA LEU A 383 12.10 -15.51 14.37
C LEU A 383 11.31 -15.33 15.67
N GLY A 384 11.76 -14.41 16.54
CA GLY A 384 11.04 -14.02 17.76
C GLY A 384 9.66 -13.43 17.45
N LEU A 385 9.55 -12.58 16.42
CA LEU A 385 8.27 -12.00 15.95
C LEU A 385 7.33 -13.10 15.44
N TYR A 386 7.80 -14.03 14.61
CA TYR A 386 6.99 -15.14 14.13
C TYR A 386 6.51 -16.05 15.27
N ARG A 387 7.37 -16.36 16.25
CA ARG A 387 6.97 -17.15 17.43
C ARG A 387 5.94 -16.44 18.30
N ALA A 388 6.05 -15.11 18.44
CA ALA A 388 5.07 -14.33 19.17
C ALA A 388 3.71 -14.26 18.47
N ALA A 389 3.69 -14.39 17.14
CA ALA A 389 2.50 -14.39 16.32
C ALA A 389 1.88 -15.77 16.09
N TRP A 390 2.62 -16.85 16.42
CA TRP A 390 2.17 -18.25 16.21
C TRP A 390 1.28 -18.76 17.33
#